data_43b16391c9e01656fcb8a78b4a4acb41
#
_entry.id   43b16391c9e01656fcb8a78b4a4acb41
#
_cell.length_a   1.000
_cell.length_b   1.000
_cell.length_c   1.000
_cell.angle_alpha   90.00
_cell.angle_beta   90.00
_cell.angle_gamma   90.00
#
_symmetry.space_group_name_H-M   'P 1'
#
loop_
_entity.id
_entity.type
_entity.pdbx_description
1 polymer ?
#
loop_
_entity_poly.entity_id
_entity_poly.type
_entity_poly.pdbx_seq_one_letter_code
_entity_poly.pdbx_strand_id
1 'polypeptide(L)'
;MMPLSAVWAGPERNEHLDGPPLLFAKTEGATPFRLSLHVGDVGHTLVVGPTGAGKSVLLALLALQFRRYPGARIFAFDFGGSIRAAALAMGGDWHDLGGALSDDAIEQVALQPLAAIDDAGERAWAAQWVAAILAREGVTVTPEAKEHLWSALGSLASAPLAERTLTGLSVLLQSGALKQALQPYCVGGPWGRLLDAEVEHLGENTVQAFETEGLIGTGTAPAVLAYLFHRIEGRLDGSPTLLIVDEGWLALDDPTFEAQLREWLKTLRKKNASVVFATQSLADIETSAIAAAIVESCPTRLFLPNERAIEPQITSIYRRFGLNDRQIEIVARATPKRDYYCQSRRGNRLFELGLGEVALAFTAASSKADQAAIADVLASHGRAGFAAAWLRHKGLDWAVELLAPAAAPDPGRASKETGS
;
A
#
# COMPACT_ATOMS: atom_id res chain seq x y z
N MET A 1 -4.62 -21.55 41.76
CA MET A 1 -4.78 -22.07 40.36
C MET A 1 -3.82 -21.31 39.47
N MET A 2 -2.79 -21.96 38.99
CA MET A 2 -1.99 -21.37 37.92
C MET A 2 -2.88 -21.21 36.69
N PRO A 3 -2.95 -20.05 36.04
CA PRO A 3 -3.62 -19.94 34.76
C PRO A 3 -2.84 -20.77 33.74
N LEU A 4 -3.40 -21.90 33.35
CA LEU A 4 -2.88 -22.76 32.30
C LEU A 4 -3.20 -22.15 30.90
N SER A 5 -3.25 -20.85 30.76
CA SER A 5 -3.32 -20.22 29.43
C SER A 5 -1.96 -20.37 28.78
N ALA A 6 -1.86 -21.31 27.85
CA ALA A 6 -0.72 -21.37 26.96
C ALA A 6 -0.53 -19.99 26.32
N VAL A 7 0.57 -19.34 26.66
CA VAL A 7 0.90 -18.01 26.15
C VAL A 7 1.26 -18.19 24.68
N TRP A 8 0.33 -17.87 23.78
CA TRP A 8 0.60 -17.96 22.36
C TRP A 8 1.75 -17.03 21.97
N ALA A 9 2.83 -17.61 21.47
CA ALA A 9 4.07 -16.91 21.12
C ALA A 9 4.14 -16.56 19.62
N GLY A 10 3.06 -16.80 18.87
CA GLY A 10 3.03 -16.68 17.41
C GLY A 10 3.64 -17.91 16.70
N PRO A 11 3.50 -18.00 15.37
CA PRO A 11 4.03 -19.10 14.59
C PRO A 11 5.56 -19.09 14.55
N GLU A 12 6.19 -20.24 14.45
CA GLU A 12 7.66 -20.35 14.37
C GLU A 12 8.21 -19.93 13.01
N ARG A 13 7.41 -20.16 11.96
CA ARG A 13 7.71 -19.76 10.59
C ARG A 13 6.43 -19.37 9.85
N ASN A 14 6.56 -18.68 8.74
CA ASN A 14 5.51 -18.52 7.76
C ASN A 14 5.57 -19.70 6.79
N GLU A 15 4.67 -20.67 6.96
CA GLU A 15 4.66 -21.89 6.15
C GLU A 15 4.29 -21.60 4.69
N HIS A 16 3.39 -20.63 4.45
CA HIS A 16 2.94 -20.28 3.11
C HIS A 16 4.04 -19.62 2.27
N LEU A 17 4.79 -18.69 2.87
CA LEU A 17 5.89 -17.99 2.21
C LEU A 17 7.25 -18.70 2.39
N ASP A 18 7.24 -19.89 2.98
CA ASP A 18 8.44 -20.71 3.27
C ASP A 18 9.59 -19.93 3.91
N GLY A 19 9.24 -19.09 4.90
CA GLY A 19 10.20 -18.17 5.51
C GLY A 19 10.00 -17.97 7.02
N PRO A 20 10.80 -17.09 7.65
CA PRO A 20 10.65 -16.75 9.05
C PRO A 20 9.34 -15.99 9.32
N PRO A 21 8.93 -15.82 10.60
CA PRO A 21 7.87 -14.88 10.93
C PRO A 21 8.17 -13.48 10.38
N LEU A 22 7.13 -12.70 10.08
CA LEU A 22 7.32 -11.37 9.50
C LEU A 22 8.15 -10.46 10.39
N LEU A 23 7.89 -10.48 11.70
CA LEU A 23 8.71 -9.75 12.68
C LEU A 23 8.69 -10.45 14.06
N PHE A 24 9.67 -10.09 14.88
CA PHE A 24 9.74 -10.44 16.28
C PHE A 24 9.41 -9.21 17.11
N ALA A 25 8.51 -9.38 18.05
CA ALA A 25 8.04 -8.35 18.96
C ALA A 25 8.20 -8.81 20.41
N LYS A 26 8.04 -7.89 21.34
CA LYS A 26 8.13 -8.12 22.76
C LYS A 26 6.73 -8.10 23.37
N THR A 27 6.48 -8.93 24.36
CA THR A 27 5.26 -8.88 25.16
C THR A 27 5.51 -8.17 26.49
N GLU A 28 4.44 -7.83 27.22
CA GLU A 28 4.54 -7.22 28.56
C GLU A 28 5.43 -8.03 29.51
N GLY A 29 5.34 -9.36 29.45
CA GLY A 29 6.20 -10.28 30.21
C GLY A 29 7.63 -10.43 29.68
N ALA A 30 8.09 -9.54 28.79
CA ALA A 30 9.41 -9.61 28.14
C ALA A 30 9.68 -10.92 27.37
N THR A 31 8.64 -11.66 26.99
CA THR A 31 8.75 -12.86 26.16
C THR A 31 8.63 -12.48 24.67
N PRO A 32 9.35 -13.18 23.77
CA PRO A 32 9.25 -12.91 22.34
C PRO A 32 7.86 -13.29 21.81
N PHE A 33 7.34 -12.47 20.91
CA PHE A 33 6.16 -12.76 20.11
C PHE A 33 6.52 -12.69 18.62
N ARG A 34 6.10 -13.68 17.87
CA ARG A 34 6.34 -13.80 16.45
C ARG A 34 5.09 -13.41 15.69
N LEU A 35 5.12 -12.28 14.99
CA LEU A 35 4.01 -11.86 14.16
C LEU A 35 4.13 -12.44 12.75
N SER A 36 3.05 -13.03 12.28
CA SER A 36 2.83 -13.35 10.86
C SER A 36 1.46 -12.84 10.45
N LEU A 37 1.35 -12.28 9.25
CA LEU A 37 0.07 -11.84 8.71
C LEU A 37 -0.76 -13.03 8.22
N HIS A 38 -0.10 -14.13 7.83
CA HIS A 38 -0.73 -15.28 7.21
C HIS A 38 -1.41 -16.22 8.21
N VAL A 39 -2.64 -16.60 7.87
CA VAL A 39 -3.39 -17.71 8.46
C VAL A 39 -3.70 -18.68 7.32
N GLY A 40 -2.94 -19.77 7.22
CA GLY A 40 -2.91 -20.60 6.02
C GLY A 40 -2.30 -19.83 4.84
N ASP A 41 -3.00 -19.82 3.72
CA ASP A 41 -2.64 -19.10 2.49
C ASP A 41 -3.16 -17.65 2.42
N VAL A 42 -3.86 -17.19 3.46
CA VAL A 42 -4.45 -15.84 3.50
C VAL A 42 -3.63 -14.92 4.36
N GLY A 43 -2.98 -13.92 3.76
CA GLY A 43 -2.22 -12.88 4.45
C GLY A 43 -2.96 -11.55 4.59
N HIS A 44 -4.23 -11.47 4.20
CA HIS A 44 -4.99 -10.22 4.32
C HIS A 44 -5.16 -9.83 5.79
N THR A 45 -4.91 -8.58 6.08
CA THR A 45 -4.84 -8.04 7.44
C THR A 45 -5.58 -6.71 7.53
N LEU A 46 -6.38 -6.54 8.57
CA LEU A 46 -6.99 -5.27 8.92
C LEU A 46 -6.21 -4.61 10.06
N VAL A 47 -5.80 -3.36 9.88
CA VAL A 47 -5.12 -2.53 10.89
C VAL A 47 -6.05 -1.38 11.28
N VAL A 48 -6.36 -1.26 12.56
CA VAL A 48 -7.28 -0.24 13.08
C VAL A 48 -6.61 0.56 14.17
N GLY A 49 -6.58 1.88 14.02
CA GLY A 49 -6.04 2.71 15.07
C GLY A 49 -6.23 4.20 14.81
N PRO A 50 -6.62 4.97 15.85
CA PRO A 50 -6.82 6.40 15.73
C PRO A 50 -5.52 7.12 15.38
N THR A 51 -5.65 8.36 14.91
CA THR A 51 -4.52 9.23 14.61
C THR A 51 -3.58 9.32 15.81
N GLY A 52 -2.28 9.19 15.56
CA GLY A 52 -1.26 9.26 16.61
C GLY A 52 -1.04 7.96 17.41
N ALA A 53 -1.80 6.89 17.15
CA ALA A 53 -1.63 5.61 17.85
C ALA A 53 -0.40 4.81 17.38
N GLY A 54 0.24 5.18 16.26
CA GLY A 54 1.42 4.48 15.72
C GLY A 54 1.14 3.63 14.47
N LYS A 55 0.01 3.86 13.77
CA LYS A 55 -0.41 3.13 12.57
C LYS A 55 0.62 3.21 11.46
N SER A 56 1.03 4.40 11.04
CA SER A 56 1.97 4.61 9.94
C SER A 56 3.34 3.96 10.20
N VAL A 57 3.84 4.04 11.45
CA VAL A 57 5.07 3.34 11.87
C VAL A 57 4.94 1.83 11.68
N LEU A 58 3.81 1.26 12.07
CA LEU A 58 3.55 -0.16 11.87
C LEU A 58 3.52 -0.52 10.39
N LEU A 59 2.81 0.24 9.55
CA LEU A 59 2.71 -0.03 8.11
C LEU A 59 4.06 0.01 7.41
N ALA A 60 4.86 1.06 7.67
CA ALA A 60 6.22 1.17 7.14
C ALA A 60 7.12 0.01 7.62
N LEU A 61 6.98 -0.40 8.89
CA LEU A 61 7.72 -1.55 9.42
C LEU A 61 7.30 -2.86 8.74
N LEU A 62 6.00 -3.09 8.53
CA LEU A 62 5.52 -4.27 7.81
C LEU A 62 6.09 -4.34 6.40
N ALA A 63 6.14 -3.21 5.68
CA ALA A 63 6.77 -3.10 4.37
C ALA A 63 8.26 -3.50 4.42
N LEU A 64 9.04 -2.86 5.30
CA LEU A 64 10.47 -3.17 5.46
C LEU A 64 10.72 -4.65 5.79
N GLN A 65 9.95 -5.20 6.72
CA GLN A 65 10.11 -6.58 7.16
C GLN A 65 9.65 -7.59 6.11
N PHE A 66 8.73 -7.23 5.21
CA PHE A 66 8.27 -8.13 4.15
C PHE A 66 9.37 -8.43 3.11
N ARG A 67 10.38 -7.55 3.00
CA ARG A 67 11.54 -7.78 2.13
C ARG A 67 12.38 -9.02 2.49
N ARG A 68 12.18 -9.61 3.67
CA ARG A 68 12.84 -10.86 4.06
C ARG A 68 12.43 -12.08 3.23
N TYR A 69 11.27 -12.03 2.59
CA TYR A 69 10.82 -13.11 1.72
C TYR A 69 11.47 -12.98 0.33
N PRO A 70 12.06 -14.05 -0.21
CA PRO A 70 12.71 -14.00 -1.52
C PRO A 70 11.74 -13.56 -2.61
N GLY A 71 12.16 -12.64 -3.47
CA GLY A 71 11.34 -12.11 -4.55
C GLY A 71 10.20 -11.20 -4.11
N ALA A 72 10.16 -10.80 -2.84
CA ALA A 72 9.06 -10.00 -2.29
C ALA A 72 8.85 -8.70 -3.06
N ARG A 73 7.58 -8.41 -3.34
CA ARG A 73 7.09 -7.16 -3.94
C ARG A 73 6.23 -6.40 -2.94
N ILE A 74 6.32 -5.08 -2.97
CA ILE A 74 5.58 -4.20 -2.08
C ILE A 74 4.97 -3.07 -2.89
N PHE A 75 3.66 -2.91 -2.78
CA PHE A 75 2.91 -1.78 -3.31
C PHE A 75 2.16 -1.12 -2.16
N ALA A 76 2.45 0.15 -1.90
CA ALA A 76 1.86 0.87 -0.79
C ALA A 76 1.11 2.12 -1.28
N PHE A 77 -0.18 2.19 -1.00
CA PHE A 77 -0.98 3.40 -1.12
C PHE A 77 -0.96 4.07 0.25
N ASP A 78 -0.20 5.14 0.34
CA ASP A 78 0.15 5.84 1.59
C ASP A 78 -0.58 7.17 1.69
N PHE A 79 -0.83 7.63 2.89
CA PHE A 79 -1.46 8.90 3.17
C PHE A 79 -0.55 9.75 4.07
N GLY A 80 -0.06 10.87 3.53
CA GLY A 80 0.82 11.79 4.25
C GLY A 80 2.32 11.44 4.18
N GLY A 81 2.77 10.69 3.16
CA GLY A 81 4.19 10.42 2.90
C GLY A 81 4.89 9.55 3.96
N SER A 82 4.13 8.78 4.72
CA SER A 82 4.66 8.07 5.91
C SER A 82 5.57 6.90 5.55
N ILE A 83 5.40 6.29 4.37
CA ILE A 83 6.20 5.15 3.88
C ILE A 83 7.38 5.60 3.00
N ARG A 84 7.46 6.88 2.61
CA ARG A 84 8.44 7.40 1.65
C ARG A 84 9.88 7.02 2.00
N ALA A 85 10.34 7.31 3.22
CA ALA A 85 11.71 6.98 3.65
C ALA A 85 11.98 5.48 3.59
N ALA A 86 11.02 4.64 3.99
CA ALA A 86 11.13 3.18 3.95
C ALA A 86 11.19 2.66 2.50
N ALA A 87 10.34 3.17 1.60
CA ALA A 87 10.33 2.78 0.19
C ALA A 87 11.66 3.11 -0.50
N LEU A 88 12.15 4.33 -0.33
CA LEU A 88 13.44 4.77 -0.87
C LEU A 88 14.63 3.97 -0.29
N ALA A 89 14.62 3.66 1.01
CA ALA A 89 15.65 2.84 1.64
C ALA A 89 15.68 1.41 1.12
N MET A 90 14.55 0.87 0.66
CA MET A 90 14.45 -0.42 -0.01
C MET A 90 14.89 -0.38 -1.48
N GLY A 91 15.33 0.76 -1.99
CA GLY A 91 15.66 1.00 -3.40
C GLY A 91 14.42 1.12 -4.30
N GLY A 92 13.25 1.33 -3.71
CA GLY A 92 11.98 1.46 -4.41
C GLY A 92 11.71 2.84 -4.98
N ASP A 93 10.56 2.95 -5.64
CA ASP A 93 10.00 4.20 -6.14
C ASP A 93 8.97 4.76 -5.16
N TRP A 94 8.94 6.08 -5.08
CA TRP A 94 7.87 6.80 -4.41
C TRP A 94 7.26 7.78 -5.41
N HIS A 95 5.94 7.85 -5.44
CA HIS A 95 5.16 8.55 -6.44
C HIS A 95 4.14 9.47 -5.76
N ASP A 96 4.23 10.78 -5.99
CA ASP A 96 3.26 11.76 -5.51
C ASP A 96 2.11 11.91 -6.52
N LEU A 97 0.99 11.23 -6.29
CA LEU A 97 -0.17 11.25 -7.19
C LEU A 97 -0.92 12.59 -7.13
N GLY A 98 -0.87 13.27 -5.98
CA GLY A 98 -1.57 14.54 -5.79
C GLY A 98 -0.73 15.78 -6.11
N GLY A 99 0.59 15.62 -6.22
CA GLY A 99 1.54 16.73 -6.38
C GLY A 99 1.61 17.66 -5.17
N ALA A 100 1.22 17.16 -3.99
CA ALA A 100 1.12 17.96 -2.77
C ALA A 100 2.44 18.08 -2.01
N LEU A 101 3.35 17.11 -2.18
CA LEU A 101 4.58 16.99 -1.40
C LEU A 101 5.87 17.18 -2.20
N SER A 102 5.80 17.20 -3.53
CA SER A 102 6.98 17.33 -4.39
C SER A 102 6.72 18.24 -5.58
N ASP A 103 7.53 19.30 -5.68
CA ASP A 103 7.66 20.11 -6.89
C ASP A 103 8.65 19.50 -7.91
N ASP A 104 9.33 18.39 -7.54
CA ASP A 104 10.36 17.77 -8.36
C ASP A 104 9.75 16.91 -9.48
N ALA A 105 10.18 17.16 -10.71
CA ALA A 105 9.79 16.40 -11.90
C ALA A 105 10.13 14.90 -11.80
N ILE A 106 11.09 14.52 -10.94
CA ILE A 106 11.55 13.12 -10.76
C ILE A 106 10.51 12.27 -9.99
N GLU A 107 9.71 12.90 -9.13
CA GLU A 107 8.70 12.21 -8.31
C GLU A 107 7.28 12.38 -8.86
N GLN A 108 7.11 13.21 -9.91
CA GLN A 108 5.82 13.42 -10.55
C GLN A 108 5.45 12.21 -11.41
N VAL A 109 4.30 11.64 -11.10
CA VAL A 109 3.74 10.51 -11.86
C VAL A 109 3.05 11.03 -13.09
N ALA A 110 3.35 10.40 -14.24
CA ALA A 110 2.63 10.59 -15.46
C ALA A 110 2.22 9.21 -16.00
N LEU A 111 0.92 8.97 -16.10
CA LEU A 111 0.33 7.68 -16.42
C LEU A 111 -0.20 7.69 -17.85
N GLN A 112 0.00 6.57 -18.56
CA GLN A 112 -0.49 6.35 -19.92
C GLN A 112 -1.45 5.15 -19.97
N PRO A 113 -2.70 5.29 -19.49
CA PRO A 113 -3.63 4.17 -19.35
C PRO A 113 -4.02 3.46 -20.66
N LEU A 114 -3.83 4.14 -21.79
CA LEU A 114 -4.15 3.61 -23.12
C LEU A 114 -2.92 3.07 -23.87
N ALA A 115 -1.75 2.96 -23.23
CA ALA A 115 -0.51 2.54 -23.87
C ALA A 115 -0.63 1.18 -24.58
N ALA A 116 -1.23 0.20 -23.94
CA ALA A 116 -1.26 -1.20 -24.38
C ALA A 116 -2.56 -1.61 -25.09
N ILE A 117 -3.38 -0.68 -25.61
CA ILE A 117 -4.68 -0.98 -26.22
C ILE A 117 -4.62 -1.74 -27.58
N ASP A 118 -3.44 -1.97 -28.12
CA ASP A 118 -3.21 -2.91 -29.21
C ASP A 118 -3.47 -4.36 -28.78
N ASP A 119 -3.25 -4.72 -27.51
CA ASP A 119 -3.76 -5.95 -26.94
C ASP A 119 -5.29 -5.89 -26.76
N ALA A 120 -5.97 -6.99 -27.10
CA ALA A 120 -7.44 -7.05 -27.06
C ALA A 120 -7.98 -7.03 -25.61
N GLY A 121 -7.27 -7.63 -24.66
CA GLY A 121 -7.63 -7.64 -23.24
C GLY A 121 -7.48 -6.26 -22.61
N GLU A 122 -6.34 -5.60 -22.88
CA GLU A 122 -6.07 -4.23 -22.41
C GLU A 122 -7.06 -3.24 -23.02
N ARG A 123 -7.40 -3.37 -24.30
CA ARG A 123 -8.43 -2.55 -24.93
C ARG A 123 -9.82 -2.75 -24.33
N ALA A 124 -10.17 -3.99 -23.98
CA ALA A 124 -11.45 -4.27 -23.33
C ALA A 124 -11.51 -3.65 -21.92
N TRP A 125 -10.42 -3.75 -21.17
CA TRP A 125 -10.28 -3.07 -19.88
C TRP A 125 -10.37 -1.56 -20.04
N ALA A 126 -9.61 -0.96 -20.96
CA ALA A 126 -9.62 0.48 -21.24
C ALA A 126 -11.02 0.99 -21.60
N ALA A 127 -11.79 0.23 -22.38
CA ALA A 127 -13.17 0.59 -22.72
C ALA A 127 -14.07 0.65 -21.48
N GLN A 128 -13.93 -0.28 -20.54
CA GLN A 128 -14.67 -0.28 -19.28
C GLN A 128 -14.22 0.88 -18.36
N TRP A 129 -12.93 1.11 -18.27
CA TRP A 129 -12.34 2.18 -17.47
C TRP A 129 -12.77 3.56 -17.95
N VAL A 130 -12.69 3.86 -19.27
CA VAL A 130 -13.18 5.11 -19.86
C VAL A 130 -14.69 5.24 -19.68
N ALA A 131 -15.47 4.16 -19.86
CA ALA A 131 -16.92 4.19 -19.62
C ALA A 131 -17.25 4.56 -18.16
N ALA A 132 -16.47 4.10 -17.18
CA ALA A 132 -16.63 4.48 -15.77
C ALA A 132 -16.31 5.97 -15.54
N ILE A 133 -15.30 6.53 -16.21
CA ILE A 133 -15.00 7.98 -16.20
C ILE A 133 -16.20 8.75 -16.76
N LEU A 134 -16.70 8.38 -17.94
CA LEU A 134 -17.83 9.04 -18.58
C LEU A 134 -19.09 9.02 -17.70
N ALA A 135 -19.38 7.89 -17.07
CA ALA A 135 -20.51 7.77 -16.15
C ALA A 135 -20.40 8.71 -14.95
N ARG A 136 -19.19 8.86 -14.41
CA ARG A 136 -18.90 9.79 -13.29
C ARG A 136 -19.06 11.24 -13.68
N GLU A 137 -18.74 11.59 -14.92
CA GLU A 137 -18.98 12.93 -15.49
C GLU A 137 -20.45 13.15 -15.92
N GLY A 138 -21.36 12.27 -15.48
CA GLY A 138 -22.81 12.41 -15.71
C GLY A 138 -23.28 11.97 -17.08
N VAL A 139 -22.44 11.31 -17.88
CA VAL A 139 -22.85 10.79 -19.19
C VAL A 139 -23.48 9.42 -19.04
N THR A 140 -24.70 9.25 -19.54
CA THR A 140 -25.32 7.93 -19.64
C THR A 140 -24.60 7.10 -20.71
N VAL A 141 -23.93 6.02 -20.27
CA VAL A 141 -23.20 5.13 -21.17
C VAL A 141 -24.16 4.13 -21.81
N THR A 142 -24.78 4.53 -22.92
CA THR A 142 -25.70 3.70 -23.72
C THR A 142 -24.94 2.64 -24.52
N PRO A 143 -25.63 1.60 -25.05
CA PRO A 143 -25.00 0.63 -25.97
C PRO A 143 -24.30 1.31 -27.16
N GLU A 144 -24.93 2.34 -27.74
CA GLU A 144 -24.36 3.13 -28.83
C GLU A 144 -23.08 3.89 -28.39
N ALA A 145 -23.07 4.49 -27.20
CA ALA A 145 -21.88 5.13 -26.66
C ALA A 145 -20.71 4.13 -26.47
N LYS A 146 -21.02 2.89 -26.02
CA LYS A 146 -20.04 1.80 -25.92
C LYS A 146 -19.47 1.39 -27.28
N GLU A 147 -20.30 1.32 -28.30
CA GLU A 147 -19.89 0.99 -29.66
C GLU A 147 -18.97 2.09 -30.23
N HIS A 148 -19.34 3.35 -30.07
CA HIS A 148 -18.48 4.48 -30.48
C HIS A 148 -17.15 4.49 -29.74
N LEU A 149 -17.15 4.26 -28.44
CA LEU A 149 -15.93 4.17 -27.65
C LEU A 149 -15.04 3.01 -28.10
N TRP A 150 -15.62 1.82 -28.32
CA TRP A 150 -14.89 0.65 -28.80
C TRP A 150 -14.26 0.88 -30.17
N SER A 151 -15.01 1.49 -31.10
CA SER A 151 -14.51 1.84 -32.44
C SER A 151 -13.37 2.85 -32.38
N ALA A 152 -13.49 3.89 -31.54
CA ALA A 152 -12.46 4.90 -31.35
C ALA A 152 -11.18 4.29 -30.74
N LEU A 153 -11.30 3.44 -29.71
CA LEU A 153 -10.17 2.70 -29.13
C LEU A 153 -9.51 1.76 -30.14
N GLY A 154 -10.32 1.09 -30.98
CA GLY A 154 -9.81 0.25 -32.05
C GLY A 154 -8.99 1.04 -33.10
N SER A 155 -9.40 2.24 -33.42
CA SER A 155 -8.67 3.14 -34.33
C SER A 155 -7.39 3.65 -33.66
N LEU A 156 -7.46 4.05 -32.38
CA LEU A 156 -6.33 4.54 -31.61
C LEU A 156 -5.25 3.46 -31.39
N ALA A 157 -5.64 2.20 -31.31
CA ALA A 157 -4.72 1.06 -31.16
C ALA A 157 -3.71 0.95 -32.33
N SER A 158 -4.05 1.49 -33.50
CA SER A 158 -3.18 1.55 -34.67
C SER A 158 -2.24 2.76 -34.70
N ALA A 159 -2.43 3.71 -33.78
CA ALA A 159 -1.59 4.91 -33.68
C ALA A 159 -0.24 4.60 -33.00
N PRO A 160 0.80 5.44 -33.20
CA PRO A 160 2.03 5.40 -32.45
C PRO A 160 1.77 5.42 -30.92
N LEU A 161 2.65 4.79 -30.14
CA LEU A 161 2.50 4.67 -28.69
C LEU A 161 2.27 6.02 -28.00
N ALA A 162 3.04 7.04 -28.37
CA ALA A 162 2.91 8.40 -27.80
C ALA A 162 1.54 9.07 -28.05
N GLU A 163 0.80 8.62 -29.06
CA GLU A 163 -0.53 9.16 -29.37
C GLU A 163 -1.66 8.40 -28.66
N ARG A 164 -1.37 7.24 -28.03
CA ARG A 164 -2.36 6.44 -27.31
C ARG A 164 -2.68 7.05 -25.95
N THR A 165 -3.28 8.23 -25.99
CA THR A 165 -3.62 9.08 -24.84
C THR A 165 -5.13 9.35 -24.80
N LEU A 166 -5.63 9.90 -23.68
CA LEU A 166 -7.04 10.31 -23.59
C LEU A 166 -7.34 11.46 -24.55
N THR A 167 -6.38 12.37 -24.78
CA THR A 167 -6.49 13.40 -25.82
C THR A 167 -6.61 12.76 -27.20
N GLY A 168 -5.75 11.78 -27.52
CA GLY A 168 -5.85 11.04 -28.79
C GLY A 168 -7.19 10.34 -28.95
N LEU A 169 -7.70 9.71 -27.90
CA LEU A 169 -9.04 9.12 -27.88
C LEU A 169 -10.13 10.17 -28.11
N SER A 170 -10.06 11.31 -27.40
CA SER A 170 -11.04 12.40 -27.53
C SER A 170 -11.16 12.91 -28.95
N VAL A 171 -10.05 13.01 -29.70
CA VAL A 171 -10.07 13.43 -31.13
C VAL A 171 -10.87 12.45 -31.97
N LEU A 172 -10.77 11.14 -31.73
CA LEU A 172 -11.43 10.10 -32.54
C LEU A 172 -12.90 9.90 -32.17
N LEU A 173 -13.36 10.34 -30.99
CA LEU A 173 -14.77 10.28 -30.64
C LEU A 173 -15.59 11.21 -31.54
N GLN A 174 -16.79 10.76 -31.93
CA GLN A 174 -17.70 11.57 -32.75
C GLN A 174 -18.69 12.38 -31.91
N SER A 175 -19.05 11.87 -30.74
CA SER A 175 -20.01 12.50 -29.84
C SER A 175 -19.41 13.66 -29.06
N GLY A 176 -19.99 14.85 -29.18
CA GLY A 176 -19.60 16.04 -28.44
C GLY A 176 -19.74 15.87 -26.92
N ALA A 177 -20.76 15.14 -26.45
CA ALA A 177 -20.97 14.86 -25.03
C ALA A 177 -19.85 14.00 -24.45
N LEU A 178 -19.41 12.96 -25.18
CA LEU A 178 -18.30 12.09 -24.74
C LEU A 178 -16.98 12.88 -24.71
N LYS A 179 -16.71 13.73 -25.71
CA LYS A 179 -15.53 14.62 -25.75
C LYS A 179 -15.50 15.56 -24.55
N GLN A 180 -16.63 16.21 -24.26
CA GLN A 180 -16.74 17.18 -23.17
C GLN A 180 -16.51 16.50 -21.81
N ALA A 181 -17.04 15.29 -21.61
CA ALA A 181 -16.85 14.52 -20.39
C ALA A 181 -15.40 14.04 -20.18
N LEU A 182 -14.64 13.80 -21.25
CA LEU A 182 -13.22 13.44 -21.15
C LEU A 182 -12.29 14.66 -21.01
N GLN A 183 -12.75 15.87 -21.31
CA GLN A 183 -11.93 17.09 -21.31
C GLN A 183 -11.12 17.30 -20.00
N PRO A 184 -11.66 17.06 -18.80
CA PRO A 184 -10.90 17.21 -17.55
C PRO A 184 -9.67 16.31 -17.45
N TYR A 185 -9.66 15.19 -18.17
CA TYR A 185 -8.62 14.15 -18.14
C TYR A 185 -7.64 14.25 -19.31
N CYS A 186 -7.89 15.13 -20.27
CA CYS A 186 -7.04 15.39 -21.42
C CYS A 186 -5.99 16.47 -21.14
N VAL A 187 -5.03 16.62 -22.05
CA VAL A 187 -4.02 17.71 -22.01
C VAL A 187 -4.71 19.06 -21.82
N GLY A 188 -4.22 19.86 -20.87
CA GLY A 188 -4.81 21.14 -20.48
C GLY A 188 -5.96 21.06 -19.49
N GLY A 189 -6.50 19.87 -19.21
CA GLY A 189 -7.45 19.63 -18.12
C GLY A 189 -6.74 19.44 -16.78
N PRO A 190 -7.47 19.55 -15.67
CA PRO A 190 -6.90 19.47 -14.31
C PRO A 190 -6.19 18.15 -14.02
N TRP A 191 -6.59 17.06 -14.66
CA TRP A 191 -6.05 15.71 -14.44
C TRP A 191 -5.21 15.18 -15.61
N GLY A 192 -5.11 15.95 -16.72
CA GLY A 192 -4.37 15.52 -17.91
C GLY A 192 -2.90 15.28 -17.62
N ARG A 193 -2.27 16.08 -16.75
CA ARG A 193 -0.88 15.87 -16.34
C ARG A 193 -0.66 14.48 -15.75
N LEU A 194 -1.64 13.93 -15.02
CA LEU A 194 -1.52 12.63 -14.36
C LEU A 194 -1.91 11.46 -15.25
N LEU A 195 -2.95 11.61 -16.10
CA LEU A 195 -3.59 10.50 -16.81
C LEU A 195 -3.45 10.53 -18.34
N ASP A 196 -2.81 11.54 -18.90
CA ASP A 196 -2.73 11.75 -20.35
C ASP A 196 -1.29 11.90 -20.84
N ALA A 197 -0.40 11.09 -20.28
CA ALA A 197 1.00 11.10 -20.65
C ALA A 197 1.26 10.38 -21.98
N GLU A 198 2.25 10.87 -22.73
CA GLU A 198 2.76 10.23 -23.94
C GLU A 198 3.70 9.04 -23.62
N VAL A 199 4.24 9.02 -22.39
CA VAL A 199 5.15 7.98 -21.89
C VAL A 199 4.79 7.66 -20.45
N GLU A 200 4.70 6.38 -20.12
CA GLU A 200 4.45 5.88 -18.77
C GLU A 200 5.68 6.09 -17.87
N HIS A 201 5.52 6.75 -16.72
CA HIS A 201 6.60 6.99 -15.76
C HIS A 201 6.49 6.14 -14.49
N LEU A 202 5.63 5.14 -14.46
CA LEU A 202 5.39 4.33 -13.26
C LEU A 202 6.58 3.46 -12.85
N GLY A 203 7.46 3.10 -13.78
CA GLY A 203 8.59 2.20 -13.51
C GLY A 203 8.17 0.75 -13.20
N GLU A 204 9.17 -0.14 -13.04
CA GLU A 204 8.94 -1.58 -12.80
C GLU A 204 9.57 -2.09 -11.50
N ASN A 205 9.93 -1.20 -10.57
CA ASN A 205 10.51 -1.60 -9.30
C ASN A 205 9.59 -2.54 -8.51
N THR A 206 10.21 -3.45 -7.77
CA THR A 206 9.49 -4.39 -6.90
C THR A 206 8.93 -3.74 -5.64
N VAL A 207 9.37 -2.53 -5.32
CA VAL A 207 8.84 -1.69 -4.23
C VAL A 207 8.37 -0.39 -4.83
N GLN A 208 7.08 -0.10 -4.70
CA GLN A 208 6.48 1.15 -5.15
C GLN A 208 5.53 1.67 -4.07
N ALA A 209 5.66 2.93 -3.72
CA ALA A 209 4.76 3.62 -2.82
C ALA A 209 4.11 4.80 -3.54
N PHE A 210 2.82 4.98 -3.32
CA PHE A 210 1.97 5.98 -3.95
C PHE A 210 1.39 6.88 -2.86
N GLU A 211 1.74 8.16 -2.89
CA GLU A 211 1.15 9.17 -2.01
C GLU A 211 -0.22 9.56 -2.55
N THR A 212 -1.24 9.45 -1.71
CA THR A 212 -2.64 9.59 -2.10
C THR A 212 -3.35 10.78 -1.47
N GLU A 213 -2.76 11.50 -0.52
CA GLU A 213 -3.42 12.59 0.23
C GLU A 213 -4.00 13.66 -0.71
N GLY A 214 -3.22 14.12 -1.68
CA GLY A 214 -3.68 15.13 -2.64
C GLY A 214 -4.63 14.59 -3.73
N LEU A 215 -4.77 13.28 -3.84
CA LEU A 215 -5.66 12.62 -4.81
C LEU A 215 -7.03 12.28 -4.19
N ILE A 216 -7.03 11.78 -2.95
CA ILE A 216 -8.24 11.33 -2.26
C ILE A 216 -9.19 12.51 -2.04
N GLY A 217 -10.48 12.28 -2.30
CA GLY A 217 -11.51 13.33 -2.26
C GLY A 217 -11.66 14.10 -3.57
N THR A 218 -10.81 13.86 -4.56
CA THR A 218 -11.01 14.38 -5.92
C THR A 218 -11.87 13.45 -6.76
N GLY A 219 -12.58 14.00 -7.76
CA GLY A 219 -13.39 13.19 -8.67
C GLY A 219 -12.57 12.19 -9.52
N THR A 220 -11.25 12.35 -9.61
CA THR A 220 -10.38 11.49 -10.40
C THR A 220 -9.79 10.32 -9.61
N ALA A 221 -9.83 10.35 -8.27
CA ALA A 221 -9.22 9.32 -7.44
C ALA A 221 -9.61 7.88 -7.84
N PRO A 222 -10.90 7.55 -8.07
CA PRO A 222 -11.27 6.20 -8.48
C PRO A 222 -10.68 5.80 -9.84
N ALA A 223 -10.57 6.72 -10.80
CA ALA A 223 -9.98 6.43 -12.11
C ALA A 223 -8.49 6.12 -12.01
N VAL A 224 -7.74 6.90 -11.23
CA VAL A 224 -6.30 6.69 -10.99
C VAL A 224 -6.06 5.38 -10.24
N LEU A 225 -6.80 5.15 -9.15
CA LEU A 225 -6.65 3.93 -8.36
C LEU A 225 -7.02 2.67 -9.15
N ALA A 226 -8.09 2.71 -9.95
CA ALA A 226 -8.48 1.61 -10.81
C ALA A 226 -7.37 1.27 -11.83
N TYR A 227 -6.73 2.28 -12.42
CA TYR A 227 -5.58 2.08 -13.31
C TYR A 227 -4.39 1.47 -12.58
N LEU A 228 -3.99 2.03 -11.45
CA LEU A 228 -2.86 1.51 -10.66
C LEU A 228 -3.10 0.07 -10.21
N PHE A 229 -4.32 -0.26 -9.79
CA PHE A 229 -4.68 -1.63 -9.42
C PHE A 229 -4.61 -2.58 -10.60
N HIS A 230 -5.07 -2.17 -11.78
CA HIS A 230 -4.93 -2.96 -13.00
C HIS A 230 -3.46 -3.23 -13.34
N ARG A 231 -2.61 -2.20 -13.27
CA ARG A 231 -1.16 -2.34 -13.49
C ARG A 231 -0.49 -3.27 -12.47
N ILE A 232 -0.84 -3.14 -11.20
CA ILE A 232 -0.32 -4.02 -10.14
C ILE A 232 -0.79 -5.45 -10.37
N GLU A 233 -2.07 -5.66 -10.71
CA GLU A 233 -2.62 -7.00 -10.95
C GLU A 233 -1.92 -7.73 -12.11
N GLY A 234 -1.61 -7.03 -13.19
CA GLY A 234 -0.84 -7.54 -14.31
C GLY A 234 0.59 -7.95 -13.94
N ARG A 235 1.12 -7.45 -12.82
CA ARG A 235 2.47 -7.77 -12.30
C ARG A 235 2.49 -8.90 -11.28
N LEU A 236 1.35 -9.43 -10.88
CA LEU A 236 1.26 -10.52 -9.90
C LEU A 236 1.53 -11.87 -10.57
N ASP A 237 2.75 -12.35 -10.46
CA ASP A 237 3.28 -13.57 -11.06
C ASP A 237 3.41 -14.75 -10.08
N GLY A 238 2.85 -14.62 -8.87
CA GLY A 238 2.96 -15.62 -7.79
C GLY A 238 4.11 -15.36 -6.81
N SER A 239 4.97 -14.36 -7.05
CA SER A 239 5.94 -13.91 -6.06
C SER A 239 5.23 -13.33 -4.82
N PRO A 240 5.80 -13.50 -3.61
CA PRO A 240 5.24 -12.90 -2.41
C PRO A 240 4.98 -11.41 -2.58
N THR A 241 3.74 -10.98 -2.49
CA THR A 241 3.37 -9.58 -2.71
C THR A 241 2.60 -9.03 -1.51
N LEU A 242 3.01 -7.86 -1.04
CA LEU A 242 2.32 -7.10 0.01
C LEU A 242 1.75 -5.82 -0.59
N LEU A 243 0.43 -5.67 -0.53
CA LEU A 243 -0.25 -4.42 -0.81
C LEU A 243 -0.62 -3.76 0.51
N ILE A 244 -0.22 -2.52 0.71
CA ILE A 244 -0.63 -1.70 1.86
C ILE A 244 -1.58 -0.63 1.33
N VAL A 245 -2.74 -0.51 1.95
CA VAL A 245 -3.75 0.49 1.58
C VAL A 245 -4.11 1.26 2.85
N ASP A 246 -3.49 2.43 3.01
CA ASP A 246 -3.76 3.33 4.14
C ASP A 246 -4.88 4.30 3.76
N GLU A 247 -5.92 4.37 4.58
CA GLU A 247 -7.13 5.19 4.39
C GLU A 247 -7.83 4.97 3.02
N GLY A 248 -7.59 3.85 2.36
CA GLY A 248 -8.11 3.55 1.02
C GLY A 248 -9.63 3.44 0.92
N TRP A 249 -10.32 3.32 2.06
CA TRP A 249 -11.78 3.34 2.13
C TRP A 249 -12.38 4.71 1.70
N LEU A 250 -11.59 5.79 1.71
CA LEU A 250 -12.01 7.12 1.20
C LEU A 250 -12.34 7.11 -0.32
N ALA A 251 -11.89 6.07 -1.05
CA ALA A 251 -12.25 5.86 -2.46
C ALA A 251 -13.42 4.88 -2.64
N LEU A 252 -13.97 4.32 -1.57
CA LEU A 252 -15.06 3.30 -1.61
C LEU A 252 -16.44 3.89 -1.88
N ASP A 253 -16.58 5.20 -2.00
CA ASP A 253 -17.84 5.83 -2.43
C ASP A 253 -18.14 5.57 -3.92
N ASP A 254 -17.17 5.06 -4.68
CA ASP A 254 -17.37 4.65 -6.08
C ASP A 254 -17.76 3.17 -6.15
N PRO A 255 -18.99 2.85 -6.61
CA PRO A 255 -19.47 1.46 -6.65
C PRO A 255 -18.65 0.53 -7.55
N THR A 256 -18.03 1.07 -8.60
CA THR A 256 -17.21 0.30 -9.54
C THR A 256 -15.90 -0.09 -8.87
N PHE A 257 -15.25 0.86 -8.21
CA PHE A 257 -14.03 0.63 -7.45
C PHE A 257 -14.27 -0.32 -6.26
N GLU A 258 -15.38 -0.16 -5.55
CA GLU A 258 -15.80 -1.07 -4.48
C GLU A 258 -15.94 -2.52 -4.97
N ALA A 259 -16.64 -2.72 -6.09
CA ALA A 259 -16.82 -4.05 -6.67
C ALA A 259 -15.48 -4.69 -7.08
N GLN A 260 -14.57 -3.92 -7.65
CA GLN A 260 -13.22 -4.37 -8.02
C GLN A 260 -12.39 -4.76 -6.79
N LEU A 261 -12.41 -3.96 -5.75
CA LEU A 261 -11.70 -4.26 -4.50
C LEU A 261 -12.25 -5.52 -3.83
N ARG A 262 -13.56 -5.71 -3.86
CA ARG A 262 -14.21 -6.94 -3.34
C ARG A 262 -13.77 -8.18 -4.11
N GLU A 263 -13.67 -8.10 -5.42
CA GLU A 263 -13.18 -9.20 -6.25
C GLU A 263 -11.69 -9.48 -5.98
N TRP A 264 -10.90 -8.43 -5.82
CA TRP A 264 -9.49 -8.52 -5.46
C TRP A 264 -9.26 -9.28 -4.16
N LEU A 265 -10.00 -8.98 -3.10
CA LEU A 265 -9.91 -9.69 -1.82
C LEU A 265 -10.10 -11.20 -1.96
N LYS A 266 -10.87 -11.65 -2.95
CA LYS A 266 -11.09 -13.07 -3.21
C LYS A 266 -10.00 -13.71 -4.08
N THR A 267 -9.42 -12.95 -5.00
CA THR A 267 -8.53 -13.48 -6.05
C THR A 267 -7.05 -13.34 -5.71
N LEU A 268 -6.65 -12.29 -4.97
CA LEU A 268 -5.25 -11.97 -4.69
C LEU A 268 -4.50 -13.09 -3.95
N ARG A 269 -5.16 -13.82 -3.04
CA ARG A 269 -4.54 -14.96 -2.34
C ARG A 269 -4.02 -16.02 -3.32
N LYS A 270 -4.74 -16.25 -4.45
CA LYS A 270 -4.33 -17.21 -5.48
C LYS A 270 -3.09 -16.76 -6.24
N LYS A 271 -2.81 -15.46 -6.22
CA LYS A 271 -1.64 -14.82 -6.82
C LYS A 271 -0.52 -14.57 -5.79
N ASN A 272 -0.59 -15.19 -4.61
CA ASN A 272 0.36 -15.01 -3.49
C ASN A 272 0.48 -13.54 -3.04
N ALA A 273 -0.61 -12.80 -3.12
CA ALA A 273 -0.67 -11.40 -2.73
C ALA A 273 -1.53 -11.21 -1.47
N SER A 274 -1.00 -10.45 -0.53
CA SER A 274 -1.63 -10.11 0.75
C SER A 274 -1.94 -8.62 0.80
N VAL A 275 -3.10 -8.25 1.34
CA VAL A 275 -3.48 -6.84 1.50
C VAL A 275 -3.52 -6.48 2.98
N VAL A 276 -2.88 -5.39 3.35
CA VAL A 276 -3.00 -4.74 4.65
C VAL A 276 -3.88 -3.50 4.47
N PHE A 277 -5.11 -3.60 4.92
CA PHE A 277 -6.02 -2.45 5.00
C PHE A 277 -5.81 -1.74 6.31
N ALA A 278 -5.59 -0.43 6.25
CA ALA A 278 -5.44 0.39 7.44
C ALA A 278 -6.48 1.51 7.48
N THR A 279 -7.04 1.76 8.67
CA THR A 279 -8.01 2.82 8.93
C THR A 279 -7.83 3.44 10.29
N GLN A 280 -8.25 4.69 10.41
CA GLN A 280 -8.31 5.38 11.69
C GLN A 280 -9.58 5.04 12.48
N SER A 281 -10.68 4.68 11.78
CA SER A 281 -11.97 4.42 12.41
C SER A 281 -12.66 3.20 11.80
N LEU A 282 -13.14 2.31 12.66
CA LEU A 282 -14.02 1.22 12.24
C LEU A 282 -15.39 1.73 11.76
N ALA A 283 -15.83 2.89 12.23
CA ALA A 283 -17.12 3.47 11.83
C ALA A 283 -17.12 3.81 10.33
N ASP A 284 -15.98 4.24 9.80
CA ASP A 284 -15.86 4.59 8.39
C ASP A 284 -15.99 3.35 7.49
N ILE A 285 -15.41 2.22 7.93
CA ILE A 285 -15.59 0.95 7.22
C ILE A 285 -17.01 0.43 7.39
N GLU A 286 -17.61 0.56 8.59
CA GLU A 286 -18.91 -0.03 8.92
C GLU A 286 -20.03 0.44 7.99
N THR A 287 -19.97 1.70 7.56
CA THR A 287 -20.95 2.31 6.65
C THR A 287 -20.74 1.88 5.19
N SER A 288 -19.58 1.33 4.87
CA SER A 288 -19.24 0.86 3.52
C SER A 288 -19.82 -0.53 3.24
N ALA A 289 -20.31 -0.75 2.02
CA ALA A 289 -20.79 -2.06 1.58
C ALA A 289 -19.67 -3.13 1.50
N ILE A 290 -18.39 -2.73 1.51
CA ILE A 290 -17.24 -3.65 1.56
C ILE A 290 -16.92 -4.16 2.97
N ALA A 291 -17.50 -3.56 4.03
CA ALA A 291 -17.19 -3.91 5.42
C ALA A 291 -17.25 -5.42 5.70
N ALA A 292 -18.32 -6.06 5.25
CA ALA A 292 -18.48 -7.51 5.41
C ALA A 292 -17.37 -8.30 4.72
N ALA A 293 -16.98 -7.89 3.50
CA ALA A 293 -15.92 -8.55 2.74
C ALA A 293 -14.54 -8.39 3.41
N ILE A 294 -14.24 -7.22 3.96
CA ILE A 294 -12.99 -6.98 4.72
C ILE A 294 -12.96 -7.84 5.99
N VAL A 295 -14.05 -7.85 6.76
CA VAL A 295 -14.15 -8.64 8.00
C VAL A 295 -13.99 -10.14 7.72
N GLU A 296 -14.59 -10.63 6.63
CA GLU A 296 -14.50 -12.03 6.23
C GLU A 296 -13.13 -12.41 5.67
N SER A 297 -12.55 -11.54 4.85
CA SER A 297 -11.31 -11.82 4.12
C SER A 297 -10.04 -11.57 4.94
N CYS A 298 -10.09 -10.78 6.04
CA CYS A 298 -8.96 -10.47 6.88
C CYS A 298 -8.93 -11.33 8.16
N PRO A 299 -8.30 -12.52 8.13
CA PRO A 299 -8.22 -13.42 9.28
C PRO A 299 -7.30 -12.91 10.38
N THR A 300 -6.41 -11.96 10.06
CA THR A 300 -5.53 -11.27 11.00
C THR A 300 -5.99 -9.82 11.14
N ARG A 301 -6.09 -9.35 12.39
CA ARG A 301 -6.49 -7.98 12.72
C ARG A 301 -5.55 -7.42 13.76
N LEU A 302 -5.08 -6.20 13.53
CA LEU A 302 -4.20 -5.47 14.43
C LEU A 302 -4.95 -4.22 14.92
N PHE A 303 -5.22 -4.17 16.20
CA PHE A 303 -5.87 -3.03 16.83
C PHE A 303 -4.84 -2.23 17.62
N LEU A 304 -4.75 -0.95 17.31
CA LEU A 304 -3.93 0.01 18.04
C LEU A 304 -4.72 0.60 19.22
N PRO A 305 -4.03 1.14 20.21
CA PRO A 305 -4.67 1.73 21.39
C PRO A 305 -5.71 2.78 21.04
N ASN A 306 -6.89 2.66 21.66
CA ASN A 306 -7.98 3.59 21.51
C ASN A 306 -8.77 3.70 22.84
N GLU A 307 -8.50 4.72 23.63
CA GLU A 307 -9.17 4.94 24.93
C GLU A 307 -10.70 5.05 24.81
N ARG A 308 -11.18 5.49 23.64
CA ARG A 308 -12.60 5.61 23.35
C ARG A 308 -13.28 4.29 23.01
N ALA A 309 -12.54 3.18 22.89
CA ALA A 309 -13.11 1.88 22.55
C ALA A 309 -14.17 1.39 23.53
N ILE A 310 -14.13 1.86 24.79
CA ILE A 310 -15.09 1.53 25.86
C ILE A 310 -16.37 2.44 25.85
N GLU A 311 -16.42 3.47 25.00
CA GLU A 311 -17.64 4.26 24.83
C GLU A 311 -18.73 3.39 24.19
N PRO A 312 -19.99 3.43 24.69
CA PRO A 312 -21.03 2.48 24.27
C PRO A 312 -21.23 2.36 22.75
N GLN A 313 -21.24 3.50 22.05
CA GLN A 313 -21.40 3.54 20.59
C GLN A 313 -20.20 2.91 19.87
N ILE A 314 -18.98 3.14 20.35
CA ILE A 314 -17.75 2.61 19.75
C ILE A 314 -17.58 1.12 20.11
N THR A 315 -17.87 0.74 21.35
CA THR A 315 -17.89 -0.66 21.79
C THR A 315 -18.75 -1.54 20.89
N SER A 316 -19.93 -1.04 20.50
CA SER A 316 -20.85 -1.79 19.62
C SER A 316 -20.21 -2.12 18.27
N ILE A 317 -19.39 -1.20 17.73
CA ILE A 317 -18.68 -1.37 16.46
C ILE A 317 -17.56 -2.41 16.65
N TYR A 318 -16.71 -2.28 17.68
CA TYR A 318 -15.65 -3.26 17.95
C TYR A 318 -16.19 -4.68 18.11
N ARG A 319 -17.37 -4.86 18.76
CA ARG A 319 -18.04 -6.16 18.87
C ARG A 319 -18.44 -6.73 17.50
N ARG A 320 -18.95 -5.89 16.58
CA ARG A 320 -19.27 -6.31 15.19
C ARG A 320 -18.02 -6.74 14.42
N PHE A 321 -16.87 -6.15 14.72
CA PHE A 321 -15.58 -6.57 14.19
C PHE A 321 -14.96 -7.76 14.96
N GLY A 322 -15.70 -8.39 15.87
CA GLY A 322 -15.36 -9.70 16.48
C GLY A 322 -14.54 -9.59 17.77
N LEU A 323 -14.47 -8.43 18.44
CA LEU A 323 -13.87 -8.32 19.76
C LEU A 323 -14.91 -8.58 20.86
N ASN A 324 -14.51 -9.28 21.90
CA ASN A 324 -15.28 -9.36 23.15
C ASN A 324 -14.93 -8.19 24.08
N ASP A 325 -15.69 -8.04 25.17
CA ASP A 325 -15.55 -6.90 26.09
C ASP A 325 -14.15 -6.82 26.71
N ARG A 326 -13.54 -7.97 27.04
CA ARG A 326 -12.18 -8.00 27.58
C ARG A 326 -11.13 -7.54 26.57
N GLN A 327 -11.29 -7.91 25.32
CA GLN A 327 -10.40 -7.48 24.26
C GLN A 327 -10.53 -5.97 23.99
N ILE A 328 -11.75 -5.46 24.02
CA ILE A 328 -12.01 -4.02 23.91
C ILE A 328 -11.37 -3.25 25.08
N GLU A 329 -11.48 -3.77 26.30
CA GLU A 329 -10.81 -3.19 27.47
C GLU A 329 -9.28 -3.18 27.32
N ILE A 330 -8.68 -4.25 26.77
CA ILE A 330 -7.24 -4.30 26.47
C ILE A 330 -6.85 -3.21 25.48
N VAL A 331 -7.60 -3.05 24.37
CA VAL A 331 -7.35 -2.01 23.38
C VAL A 331 -7.49 -0.60 23.98
N ALA A 332 -8.49 -0.41 24.86
CA ALA A 332 -8.72 0.88 25.50
C ALA A 332 -7.62 1.29 26.49
N ARG A 333 -6.99 0.32 27.16
CA ARG A 333 -5.96 0.56 28.18
C ARG A 333 -4.53 0.48 27.64
N ALA A 334 -4.36 0.02 26.42
CA ALA A 334 -3.05 -0.11 25.80
C ALA A 334 -2.39 1.28 25.59
N THR A 335 -1.07 1.32 25.57
CA THR A 335 -0.28 2.55 25.43
C THR A 335 -0.07 2.90 23.97
N PRO A 336 -0.50 4.08 23.49
CA PRO A 336 -0.26 4.54 22.11
C PRO A 336 1.23 4.55 21.73
N LYS A 337 1.52 4.25 20.46
CA LYS A 337 2.88 4.18 19.87
C LYS A 337 3.76 3.06 20.44
N ARG A 338 3.25 2.26 21.37
CA ARG A 338 3.99 1.20 22.02
C ARG A 338 3.29 -0.15 21.83
N ASP A 339 2.02 -0.23 22.21
CA ASP A 339 1.27 -1.48 22.31
C ASP A 339 0.43 -1.71 21.05
N TYR A 340 0.35 -2.97 20.63
CA TYR A 340 -0.45 -3.42 19.48
C TYR A 340 -1.17 -4.70 19.86
N TYR A 341 -2.47 -4.77 19.60
CA TYR A 341 -3.27 -5.96 19.89
C TYR A 341 -3.52 -6.77 18.61
N CYS A 342 -2.90 -7.93 18.51
CA CYS A 342 -3.13 -8.87 17.42
C CYS A 342 -4.28 -9.81 17.75
N GLN A 343 -5.24 -9.92 16.84
CA GLN A 343 -6.32 -10.91 16.86
C GLN A 343 -6.24 -11.75 15.59
N SER A 344 -6.21 -13.07 15.74
CA SER A 344 -6.30 -14.00 14.62
C SER A 344 -7.00 -15.29 15.04
N ARG A 345 -7.36 -16.13 14.06
CA ARG A 345 -7.91 -17.46 14.34
C ARG A 345 -6.92 -18.39 15.07
N ARG A 346 -5.62 -18.08 15.02
CA ARG A 346 -4.55 -18.86 15.69
C ARG A 346 -4.35 -18.44 17.14
N GLY A 347 -4.73 -17.22 17.50
CA GLY A 347 -4.59 -16.69 18.84
C GLY A 347 -4.62 -15.17 18.89
N ASN A 348 -4.58 -14.63 20.10
CA ASN A 348 -4.63 -13.20 20.36
C ASN A 348 -3.44 -12.81 21.24
N ARG A 349 -2.84 -11.63 20.97
CA ARG A 349 -1.70 -11.16 21.75
C ARG A 349 -1.58 -9.65 21.78
N LEU A 350 -1.35 -9.10 22.96
CA LEU A 350 -0.82 -7.74 23.11
C LEU A 350 0.70 -7.80 23.03
N PHE A 351 1.31 -6.94 22.21
CA PHE A 351 2.75 -6.91 21.98
C PHE A 351 3.26 -5.48 21.77
N GLU A 352 4.56 -5.29 21.97
CA GLU A 352 5.32 -4.06 21.72
C GLU A 352 6.28 -4.30 20.55
N LEU A 353 6.43 -3.32 19.67
CA LEU A 353 7.41 -3.42 18.57
C LEU A 353 8.85 -3.28 19.05
N GLY A 354 9.10 -2.45 20.07
CA GLY A 354 10.43 -2.26 20.65
C GLY A 354 11.45 -1.71 19.67
N LEU A 355 11.05 -0.73 18.84
CA LEU A 355 11.86 -0.20 17.74
C LEU A 355 13.03 0.63 18.28
N GLY A 356 14.24 0.35 17.75
CA GLY A 356 15.42 1.17 17.93
C GLY A 356 15.51 2.35 16.95
N GLU A 357 16.52 3.19 17.12
CA GLU A 357 16.72 4.43 16.36
C GLU A 357 16.80 4.21 14.85
N VAL A 358 17.47 3.16 14.39
CA VAL A 358 17.58 2.83 12.95
C VAL A 358 16.23 2.52 12.34
N ALA A 359 15.41 1.72 13.02
CA ALA A 359 14.07 1.40 12.53
C ALA A 359 13.19 2.66 12.49
N LEU A 360 13.24 3.48 13.56
CA LEU A 360 12.48 4.73 13.65
C LEU A 360 12.93 5.76 12.60
N ALA A 361 14.20 5.79 12.22
CA ALA A 361 14.70 6.69 11.18
C ALA A 361 13.95 6.47 9.84
N PHE A 362 13.58 5.25 9.52
CA PHE A 362 12.85 4.92 8.28
C PHE A 362 11.34 4.80 8.44
N THR A 363 10.84 4.50 9.65
CA THR A 363 9.41 4.25 9.84
C THR A 363 8.65 5.41 10.47
N ALA A 364 9.34 6.39 11.05
CA ALA A 364 8.73 7.53 11.72
C ALA A 364 9.02 8.87 11.02
N ALA A 365 9.41 8.86 9.75
CA ALA A 365 9.82 10.02 8.97
C ALA A 365 8.64 10.63 8.19
N SER A 366 7.63 11.14 8.89
CA SER A 366 6.40 11.68 8.27
C SER A 366 6.17 13.18 8.48
N SER A 367 7.01 13.86 9.26
CA SER A 367 6.88 15.30 9.47
C SER A 367 7.21 16.09 8.19
N LYS A 368 6.67 17.32 8.07
CA LYS A 368 7.02 18.22 6.95
C LYS A 368 8.53 18.45 6.85
N ALA A 369 9.22 18.54 7.98
CA ALA A 369 10.67 18.68 8.02
C ALA A 369 11.36 17.41 7.48
N ASP A 370 10.86 16.22 7.84
CA ASP A 370 11.39 14.98 7.30
C ASP A 370 11.16 14.89 5.78
N GLN A 371 9.98 15.26 5.29
CA GLN A 371 9.68 15.22 3.86
C GLN A 371 10.60 16.13 3.04
N ALA A 372 10.87 17.34 3.53
CA ALA A 372 11.84 18.25 2.90
C ALA A 372 13.26 17.65 2.92
N ALA A 373 13.70 17.15 4.07
CA ALA A 373 15.03 16.54 4.21
C ALA A 373 15.18 15.27 3.33
N ILE A 374 14.14 14.47 3.16
CA ILE A 374 14.12 13.31 2.25
C ILE A 374 14.36 13.77 0.81
N ALA A 375 13.67 14.83 0.36
CA ALA A 375 13.86 15.39 -0.97
C ALA A 375 15.29 15.87 -1.18
N ASP A 376 15.86 16.64 -0.23
CA ASP A 376 17.24 17.14 -0.28
C ASP A 376 18.27 16.00 -0.34
N VAL A 377 18.09 14.97 0.50
CA VAL A 377 18.97 13.79 0.51
C VAL A 377 18.88 13.01 -0.79
N LEU A 378 17.67 12.83 -1.33
CA LEU A 378 17.45 12.13 -2.59
C LEU A 378 18.08 12.88 -3.77
N ALA A 379 17.89 14.20 -3.84
CA ALA A 379 18.47 15.05 -4.88
C ALA A 379 20.02 15.04 -4.84
N SER A 380 20.60 15.02 -3.64
CA SER A 380 22.06 15.09 -3.45
C SER A 380 22.76 13.75 -3.64
N HIS A 381 22.14 12.62 -3.29
CA HIS A 381 22.79 11.31 -3.21
C HIS A 381 22.15 10.27 -4.13
N GLY A 382 21.04 10.59 -4.77
CA GLY A 382 20.27 9.66 -5.58
C GLY A 382 19.70 8.48 -4.78
N ARG A 383 18.96 7.60 -5.46
CA ARG A 383 18.30 6.44 -4.80
C ARG A 383 19.29 5.45 -4.21
N ALA A 384 20.37 5.15 -4.91
CA ALA A 384 21.37 4.18 -4.43
C ALA A 384 22.09 4.63 -3.16
N GLY A 385 22.31 5.93 -3.00
CA GLY A 385 22.96 6.52 -1.83
C GLY A 385 22.01 6.88 -0.68
N PHE A 386 20.69 6.84 -0.93
CA PHE A 386 19.68 7.39 -0.03
C PHE A 386 19.76 6.81 1.39
N ALA A 387 19.74 5.49 1.55
CA ALA A 387 19.68 4.86 2.87
C ALA A 387 20.85 5.26 3.77
N ALA A 388 22.07 5.26 3.23
CA ALA A 388 23.28 5.67 3.96
C ALA A 388 23.28 7.17 4.30
N ALA A 389 22.91 8.01 3.34
CA ALA A 389 22.84 9.44 3.53
C ALA A 389 21.74 9.85 4.52
N TRP A 390 20.58 9.17 4.48
CA TRP A 390 19.50 9.38 5.42
C TRP A 390 19.87 9.01 6.85
N LEU A 391 20.58 7.91 7.07
CA LEU A 391 21.08 7.54 8.39
C LEU A 391 22.07 8.60 8.93
N ARG A 392 22.98 9.11 8.08
CA ARG A 392 23.88 10.22 8.48
C ARG A 392 23.09 11.47 8.83
N HIS A 393 22.11 11.85 8.01
CA HIS A 393 21.23 12.98 8.31
C HIS A 393 20.52 12.84 9.67
N LYS A 394 20.17 11.61 10.06
CA LYS A 394 19.58 11.29 11.37
C LYS A 394 20.62 11.15 12.51
N GLY A 395 21.91 11.39 12.25
CA GLY A 395 22.98 11.26 13.24
C GLY A 395 23.32 9.81 13.60
N LEU A 396 23.02 8.88 12.71
CA LEU A 396 23.20 7.43 12.91
C LEU A 396 24.38 6.90 12.07
N ASP A 397 25.53 7.59 12.09
CA ASP A 397 26.70 7.24 11.29
C ASP A 397 27.18 5.81 11.54
N TRP A 398 27.12 5.36 12.78
CA TRP A 398 27.48 4.00 13.16
C TRP A 398 26.65 2.91 12.44
N ALA A 399 25.41 3.24 12.11
CA ALA A 399 24.51 2.29 11.43
C ALA A 399 24.81 2.20 9.92
N VAL A 400 25.53 3.15 9.34
CA VAL A 400 25.89 3.11 7.92
C VAL A 400 26.81 1.93 7.63
N GLU A 401 27.68 1.55 8.57
CA GLU A 401 28.56 0.38 8.44
C GLU A 401 27.76 -0.95 8.29
N LEU A 402 26.55 -1.00 8.84
CA LEU A 402 25.67 -2.17 8.73
C LEU A 402 25.05 -2.33 7.34
N LEU A 403 25.06 -1.28 6.52
CA LEU A 403 24.58 -1.32 5.14
C LEU A 403 25.63 -1.81 4.16
N ALA A 404 26.89 -1.82 4.53
CA ALA A 404 27.95 -2.37 3.71
C ALA A 404 27.72 -3.91 3.59
N PRO A 405 27.85 -4.52 2.39
CA PRO A 405 27.89 -5.96 2.30
C PRO A 405 29.00 -6.46 3.21
N ALA A 406 28.69 -7.45 4.08
CA ALA A 406 29.70 -8.07 4.92
C ALA A 406 30.89 -8.44 4.04
N ALA A 407 32.07 -7.89 4.32
CA ALA A 407 33.27 -8.20 3.57
C ALA A 407 33.38 -9.73 3.52
N ALA A 408 33.54 -10.29 2.31
CA ALA A 408 33.73 -11.73 2.17
C ALA A 408 34.80 -12.17 3.16
N PRO A 409 34.61 -13.28 3.91
CA PRO A 409 35.59 -13.71 4.89
C PRO A 409 36.93 -13.84 4.18
N ASP A 410 37.94 -13.14 4.72
CA ASP A 410 39.30 -13.16 4.20
C ASP A 410 39.78 -14.63 4.13
N PRO A 411 40.00 -15.19 2.94
CA PRO A 411 40.41 -16.59 2.79
C PRO A 411 41.75 -16.88 3.48
N GLY A 412 42.50 -15.84 3.92
CA GLY A 412 43.75 -15.96 4.65
C GLY A 412 43.62 -16.25 6.14
N ARG A 413 42.41 -16.15 6.74
CA ARG A 413 42.21 -16.37 8.18
C ARG A 413 41.91 -17.84 8.56
N ALA A 414 41.47 -18.64 7.58
CA ALA A 414 41.15 -20.04 7.79
C ALA A 414 42.37 -20.99 7.91
N SER A 415 43.59 -20.51 7.64
CA SER A 415 44.80 -21.35 7.64
C SER A 415 45.67 -21.21 8.89
N LYS A 416 45.24 -20.49 9.94
CA LYS A 416 46.06 -20.34 11.17
C LYS A 416 45.52 -21.03 12.42
N GLU A 417 44.37 -21.71 12.37
CA GLU A 417 43.82 -22.44 13.53
C GLU A 417 43.90 -23.95 13.48
N THR A 418 44.62 -24.53 12.53
CA THR A 418 44.87 -25.99 12.50
C THR A 418 46.36 -26.33 12.64
N GLY A 419 47.06 -25.64 13.54
CA GLY A 419 48.46 -25.95 13.83
C GLY A 419 48.84 -25.57 15.26
N SER A 420 48.29 -26.30 16.21
CA SER A 420 48.92 -26.52 17.55
C SER A 420 48.25 -27.70 18.22
#